data_78e23f13c2f88c27fcf5ee7dd11b61de
#
_entry.id   78e23f13c2f88c27fcf5ee7dd11b61de
#
_cell.length_a   1.000
_cell.length_b   1.000
_cell.length_c   1.000
_cell.angle_alpha   90.00
_cell.angle_beta   90.00
_cell.angle_gamma   90.00
#
_symmetry.space_group_name_H-M   'P 1'
#
loop_
_entity.id
_entity.type
_entity.pdbx_description
1 polymer ?
#
loop_
_entity_poly.entity_id
_entity_poly.type
_entity_poly.pdbx_seq_one_letter_code
_entity_poly.pdbx_strand_id
1 'polypeptide(L)'
;MINNLSNLLIPAATLFYLMPVDPLLSSLASLTWLIKSQILCEKNRRWAMWPMAFLILAMARTWWLYEMPHPAASQDILIIVASFMASCGTKKSNLEILLKSNLVALPIAWIAGINQNMMQGILFKAQWVPNFMAGKNQCAYLMGLLLIISICWLWSSKSSKKDQITSGLMATIATVMLWQLQSRAALITAFTALAIVFLMQQAKGGKLKKSIAICVALGATIILSIKLMRPNSVITPLGFDFYGDLGRLQIQECFVNLPFTGNNRFTYGVGFERGGLFCKQEVISGVLDHAHNLYIQLWANAGILGIGGLLICLIMILNKWNQIYKKDSTSFLTMVGIAGTAYTLIQGVFDASILYWPLLQILTGVLISIPWATPDRS
;
A
#
# COMPACT_ATOMS: atom_id res chain seq x y z
N MET A 1 -21.43 15.58 15.33
CA MET A 1 -20.11 16.13 15.73
C MET A 1 -19.06 15.02 15.93
N ILE A 2 -19.36 13.94 16.64
CA ILE A 2 -18.42 12.85 16.95
C ILE A 2 -17.92 12.10 15.69
N ASN A 3 -18.75 11.96 14.65
CA ASN A 3 -18.37 11.29 13.39
C ASN A 3 -17.34 12.10 12.58
N ASN A 4 -17.27 13.43 12.73
CA ASN A 4 -16.32 14.23 11.97
C ASN A 4 -14.90 14.19 12.56
N LEU A 5 -14.78 14.02 13.89
CA LEU A 5 -13.46 13.89 14.53
C LEU A 5 -12.75 12.60 14.14
N SER A 6 -13.50 11.49 13.91
CA SER A 6 -12.89 10.23 13.48
C SER A 6 -12.27 10.32 12.09
N ASN A 7 -12.83 11.15 11.22
CA ASN A 7 -12.29 11.32 9.86
C ASN A 7 -10.96 12.10 9.85
N LEU A 8 -10.62 12.79 10.94
CA LEU A 8 -9.34 13.50 11.07
C LEU A 8 -8.20 12.62 11.60
N LEU A 9 -8.51 11.47 12.19
CA LEU A 9 -7.48 10.59 12.78
C LEU A 9 -6.54 9.98 11.72
N ILE A 10 -7.05 9.56 10.57
CA ILE A 10 -6.20 9.01 9.52
C ILE A 10 -5.34 10.08 8.83
N PRO A 11 -5.86 11.26 8.46
CA PRO A 11 -5.02 12.40 8.04
C PRO A 11 -3.94 12.77 9.05
N ALA A 12 -4.27 12.78 10.35
CA ALA A 12 -3.30 13.04 11.41
C ALA A 12 -2.25 11.93 11.49
N ALA A 13 -2.66 10.66 11.40
CA ALA A 13 -1.73 9.52 11.35
C ALA A 13 -0.80 9.62 10.13
N THR A 14 -1.33 10.00 8.97
CA THR A 14 -0.55 10.23 7.74
C THR A 14 0.47 11.36 7.94
N LEU A 15 0.05 12.45 8.55
CA LEU A 15 0.94 13.57 8.85
C LEU A 15 2.07 13.15 9.80
N PHE A 16 1.74 12.50 10.93
CA PHE A 16 2.75 12.01 11.87
C PHE A 16 3.69 10.98 11.27
N TYR A 17 3.22 10.17 10.32
CA TYR A 17 4.05 9.21 9.62
C TYR A 17 5.07 9.88 8.69
N LEU A 18 4.71 10.99 8.08
CA LEU A 18 5.54 11.73 7.13
C LEU A 18 6.46 12.77 7.79
N MET A 19 6.13 13.19 8.98
CA MET A 19 6.95 14.14 9.74
C MET A 19 8.01 13.41 10.57
N PRO A 20 9.13 14.06 10.92
CA PRO A 20 10.17 13.51 11.78
C PRO A 20 9.71 13.49 13.26
N VAL A 21 8.58 12.87 13.54
CA VAL A 21 8.00 12.62 14.87
C VAL A 21 7.99 11.13 15.16
N ASP A 22 7.79 10.80 16.43
CA ASP A 22 7.73 9.41 16.85
C ASP A 22 6.63 8.65 16.06
N PRO A 23 6.97 7.56 15.34
CA PRO A 23 6.01 6.76 14.58
C PRO A 23 4.93 6.14 15.47
N LEU A 24 5.15 6.07 16.78
CA LEU A 24 4.15 5.65 17.75
C LEU A 24 2.88 6.51 17.66
N LEU A 25 3.02 7.83 17.45
CA LEU A 25 1.86 8.72 17.31
C LEU A 25 1.02 8.39 16.07
N SER A 26 1.66 8.05 14.95
CA SER A 26 0.96 7.57 13.75
C SER A 26 0.21 6.27 14.02
N SER A 27 0.85 5.33 14.70
CA SER A 27 0.25 4.04 15.06
C SER A 27 -0.93 4.23 16.02
N LEU A 28 -0.80 5.05 17.05
CA LEU A 28 -1.87 5.34 18.00
C LEU A 28 -3.08 6.01 17.33
N ALA A 29 -2.86 7.01 16.47
CA ALA A 29 -3.95 7.65 15.73
C ALA A 29 -4.66 6.66 14.79
N SER A 30 -3.90 5.81 14.11
CA SER A 30 -4.42 4.76 13.23
C SER A 30 -5.27 3.74 13.97
N LEU A 31 -4.77 3.19 15.07
CA LEU A 31 -5.46 2.21 15.89
C LEU A 31 -6.70 2.79 16.57
N THR A 32 -6.64 4.05 17.02
CA THR A 32 -7.79 4.76 17.58
C THR A 32 -8.91 4.91 16.55
N TRP A 33 -8.57 5.24 15.30
CA TRP A 33 -9.55 5.25 14.21
C TRP A 33 -10.18 3.88 13.99
N LEU A 34 -9.35 2.82 13.97
CA LEU A 34 -9.80 1.46 13.75
C LEU A 34 -10.79 1.00 14.83
N ILE A 35 -10.45 1.17 16.11
CA ILE A 35 -11.31 0.79 17.24
C ILE A 35 -12.66 1.53 17.14
N LYS A 36 -12.61 2.84 16.88
CA LYS A 36 -13.82 3.65 16.77
C LYS A 36 -14.70 3.23 15.60
N SER A 37 -14.08 2.90 14.46
CA SER A 37 -14.79 2.45 13.26
C SER A 37 -15.45 1.08 13.45
N GLN A 38 -14.83 0.18 14.23
CA GLN A 38 -15.42 -1.12 14.59
C GLN A 38 -16.68 -0.98 15.46
N ILE A 39 -16.68 -0.04 16.39
CA ILE A 39 -17.84 0.23 17.27
C ILE A 39 -19.05 0.73 16.44
N LEU A 40 -18.79 1.44 15.34
CA LEU A 40 -19.82 2.02 14.48
C LEU A 40 -20.27 1.10 13.33
N CYS A 41 -19.68 -0.10 13.20
CA CYS A 41 -19.95 -1.01 12.10
C CYS A 41 -21.36 -1.66 12.21
N GLU A 42 -22.15 -1.56 11.14
CA GLU A 42 -23.48 -2.18 11.10
C GLU A 42 -23.41 -3.72 11.05
N LYS A 43 -24.29 -4.36 11.82
CA LYS A 43 -24.39 -5.83 12.04
C LYS A 43 -24.51 -6.68 10.75
N ASN A 44 -24.97 -6.12 9.64
CA ASN A 44 -25.43 -6.88 8.47
C ASN A 44 -24.34 -7.28 7.45
N ARG A 45 -23.05 -7.07 7.75
CA ARG A 45 -21.98 -7.23 6.78
C ARG A 45 -20.95 -8.31 7.09
N ARG A 46 -21.25 -9.19 7.99
CA ARG A 46 -20.39 -10.33 8.37
C ARG A 46 -20.03 -11.24 7.20
N TRP A 47 -20.85 -11.26 6.15
CA TRP A 47 -20.64 -12.09 4.95
C TRP A 47 -19.51 -11.62 4.02
N ALA A 48 -19.09 -10.36 4.11
CA ALA A 48 -17.91 -9.88 3.36
C ALA A 48 -16.59 -10.48 3.90
N MET A 49 -16.61 -11.14 5.04
CA MET A 49 -15.45 -11.68 5.74
C MET A 49 -15.01 -13.07 5.30
N TRP A 50 -15.86 -13.80 4.62
CA TRP A 50 -15.54 -15.20 4.26
C TRP A 50 -14.18 -15.38 3.58
N PRO A 51 -13.77 -14.50 2.65
CA PRO A 51 -12.45 -14.62 2.03
C PRO A 51 -11.29 -14.49 3.02
N MET A 52 -11.47 -13.68 4.04
CA MET A 52 -10.46 -13.45 5.07
C MET A 52 -10.40 -14.59 6.10
N ALA A 53 -11.42 -15.44 6.16
CA ALA A 53 -11.49 -16.54 7.12
C ALA A 53 -10.32 -17.52 6.96
N PHE A 54 -9.88 -17.79 5.73
CA PHE A 54 -8.72 -18.67 5.48
C PHE A 54 -7.42 -18.08 6.00
N LEU A 55 -7.21 -16.77 5.83
CA LEU A 55 -6.05 -16.08 6.41
C LEU A 55 -6.10 -16.12 7.93
N ILE A 56 -7.26 -15.85 8.52
CA ILE A 56 -7.48 -15.90 9.97
C ILE A 56 -7.23 -17.30 10.51
N LEU A 57 -7.72 -18.34 9.81
CA LEU A 57 -7.50 -19.74 10.22
C LEU A 57 -6.00 -20.13 10.12
N ALA A 58 -5.31 -19.71 9.07
CA ALA A 58 -3.88 -19.94 8.96
C ALA A 58 -3.13 -19.27 10.12
N MET A 59 -3.51 -18.05 10.50
CA MET A 59 -2.93 -17.31 11.63
C MET A 59 -3.25 -17.99 12.97
N ALA A 60 -4.50 -18.35 13.21
CA ALA A 60 -4.93 -19.02 14.45
C ALA A 60 -4.20 -20.35 14.62
N ARG A 61 -4.01 -21.11 13.53
CA ARG A 61 -3.25 -22.35 13.56
C ARG A 61 -1.76 -22.11 13.85
N THR A 62 -1.19 -21.05 13.34
CA THR A 62 0.20 -20.64 13.63
C THR A 62 0.37 -20.35 15.12
N TRP A 63 -0.59 -19.65 15.73
CA TRP A 63 -0.59 -19.38 17.17
C TRP A 63 -0.67 -20.66 18.02
N TRP A 64 -1.47 -21.62 17.57
CA TRP A 64 -1.63 -22.88 18.27
C TRP A 64 -0.39 -23.78 18.20
N LEU A 65 0.32 -23.80 17.07
CA LEU A 65 1.46 -24.70 16.86
C LEU A 65 2.79 -24.20 17.44
N TYR A 66 2.95 -22.90 17.54
CA TYR A 66 4.23 -22.28 17.86
C TYR A 66 4.12 -21.43 19.12
N GLU A 67 3.98 -22.05 20.24
CA GLU A 67 3.87 -21.56 21.63
C GLU A 67 4.36 -20.11 21.93
N MET A 68 4.22 -19.19 21.17
CA MET A 68 4.40 -17.73 21.23
C MET A 68 4.78 -17.17 19.87
N PRO A 69 3.83 -16.67 19.12
CA PRO A 69 4.17 -15.72 18.07
C PRO A 69 4.78 -14.48 18.72
N HIS A 70 5.78 -13.91 18.11
CA HIS A 70 6.16 -12.53 18.45
C HIS A 70 4.87 -11.70 18.38
N PRO A 71 4.43 -11.00 19.46
CA PRO A 71 3.12 -10.35 19.49
C PRO A 71 2.90 -9.35 18.35
N ALA A 72 3.96 -8.83 17.76
CA ALA A 72 3.91 -7.91 16.62
C ALA A 72 3.48 -8.58 15.31
N ALA A 73 3.84 -9.85 15.11
CA ALA A 73 3.73 -10.52 13.81
C ALA A 73 2.32 -10.80 13.33
N SER A 74 1.41 -11.01 14.26
CA SER A 74 0.02 -11.35 13.95
C SER A 74 -0.87 -10.12 13.77
N GLN A 75 -0.41 -8.96 14.24
CA GLN A 75 -1.17 -7.72 14.19
C GLN A 75 -1.36 -7.24 12.75
N ASP A 76 -0.40 -7.52 11.88
CA ASP A 76 -0.31 -6.97 10.54
C ASP A 76 -1.52 -7.31 9.67
N ILE A 77 -1.83 -8.59 9.54
CA ILE A 77 -2.99 -9.02 8.75
C ILE A 77 -4.30 -8.72 9.47
N LEU A 78 -4.33 -8.83 10.79
CA LEU A 78 -5.52 -8.50 11.58
C LEU A 78 -5.92 -7.05 11.41
N ILE A 79 -5.00 -6.12 11.35
CA ILE A 79 -5.27 -4.70 11.12
C ILE A 79 -5.86 -4.48 9.72
N ILE A 80 -5.33 -5.15 8.67
CA ILE A 80 -5.89 -5.09 7.32
C ILE A 80 -7.33 -5.62 7.31
N VAL A 81 -7.57 -6.78 7.89
CA VAL A 81 -8.89 -7.40 7.99
C VAL A 81 -9.86 -6.52 8.77
N ALA A 82 -9.44 -6.02 9.93
CA ALA A 82 -10.26 -5.17 10.77
C ALA A 82 -10.62 -3.84 10.08
N SER A 83 -9.66 -3.22 9.37
CA SER A 83 -9.92 -1.98 8.63
C SER A 83 -10.82 -2.20 7.41
N PHE A 84 -10.67 -3.33 6.72
CA PHE A 84 -11.59 -3.75 5.67
C PHE A 84 -13.02 -3.86 6.21
N MET A 85 -13.20 -4.57 7.34
CA MET A 85 -14.51 -4.73 7.97
C MET A 85 -15.13 -3.40 8.41
N ALA A 86 -14.34 -2.56 9.08
CA ALA A 86 -14.78 -1.24 9.52
C ALA A 86 -15.27 -0.38 8.34
N SER A 87 -14.55 -0.44 7.24
CA SER A 87 -14.84 0.37 6.05
C SER A 87 -16.02 -0.16 5.23
N CYS A 88 -16.29 -1.47 5.23
CA CYS A 88 -17.47 -2.07 4.59
C CYS A 88 -18.81 -1.48 5.10
N GLY A 89 -18.85 -0.89 6.30
CA GLY A 89 -20.00 -0.21 6.89
C GLY A 89 -20.08 1.28 6.62
N THR A 90 -19.03 1.86 6.09
CA THR A 90 -18.90 3.31 5.98
C THR A 90 -19.63 3.83 4.73
N LYS A 91 -20.26 5.00 4.83
CA LYS A 91 -20.88 5.69 3.69
C LYS A 91 -19.82 6.08 2.67
N LYS A 92 -20.16 6.03 1.39
CA LYS A 92 -19.25 6.40 0.29
C LYS A 92 -18.69 7.82 0.45
N SER A 93 -19.53 8.78 0.81
CA SER A 93 -19.11 10.17 1.06
C SER A 93 -18.06 10.28 2.17
N ASN A 94 -18.20 9.51 3.25
CA ASN A 94 -17.22 9.50 4.33
C ASN A 94 -15.88 8.90 3.91
N LEU A 95 -15.89 7.83 3.09
CA LEU A 95 -14.65 7.26 2.53
C LEU A 95 -13.97 8.24 1.58
N GLU A 96 -14.74 8.95 0.77
CA GLU A 96 -14.23 9.98 -0.12
C GLU A 96 -13.56 11.12 0.65
N ILE A 97 -14.20 11.63 1.70
CA ILE A 97 -13.64 12.66 2.58
C ILE A 97 -12.36 12.13 3.25
N LEU A 98 -12.39 10.90 3.79
CA LEU A 98 -11.23 10.29 4.44
C LEU A 98 -10.04 10.20 3.49
N LEU A 99 -10.24 9.71 2.27
CA LEU A 99 -9.15 9.57 1.30
C LEU A 99 -8.60 10.92 0.84
N LYS A 100 -9.48 11.88 0.51
CA LYS A 100 -9.06 13.23 0.07
C LYS A 100 -8.37 14.02 1.18
N SER A 101 -8.84 13.93 2.42
CA SER A 101 -8.25 14.64 3.55
C SER A 101 -6.82 14.20 3.88
N ASN A 102 -6.45 12.94 3.56
CA ASN A 102 -5.07 12.48 3.71
C ASN A 102 -4.07 13.30 2.89
N LEU A 103 -4.51 13.89 1.77
CA LEU A 103 -3.63 14.68 0.91
C LEU A 103 -3.15 15.97 1.58
N VAL A 104 -3.86 16.48 2.59
CA VAL A 104 -3.45 17.67 3.36
C VAL A 104 -2.10 17.46 4.07
N ALA A 105 -1.77 16.21 4.39
CA ALA A 105 -0.48 15.87 4.98
C ALA A 105 0.71 16.16 4.05
N LEU A 106 0.53 16.09 2.72
CA LEU A 106 1.62 16.25 1.74
C LEU A 106 2.34 17.61 1.80
N PRO A 107 1.64 18.77 1.67
CA PRO A 107 2.33 20.06 1.71
C PRO A 107 2.94 20.34 3.08
N ILE A 108 2.30 19.91 4.16
CA ILE A 108 2.82 20.12 5.52
C ILE A 108 4.11 19.33 5.72
N ALA A 109 4.11 18.04 5.35
CA ALA A 109 5.27 17.17 5.46
C ALA A 109 6.43 17.64 4.55
N TRP A 110 6.10 18.12 3.34
CA TRP A 110 7.09 18.64 2.40
C TRP A 110 7.78 19.90 2.95
N ILE A 111 7.00 20.85 3.47
CA ILE A 111 7.52 22.08 4.09
C ILE A 111 8.37 21.73 5.33
N ALA A 112 7.90 20.81 6.19
CA ALA A 112 8.65 20.37 7.35
C ALA A 112 9.99 19.71 6.97
N GLY A 113 9.99 18.87 5.93
CA GLY A 113 11.21 18.22 5.42
C GLY A 113 12.21 19.23 4.84
N ILE A 114 11.75 20.25 4.10
CA ILE A 114 12.61 21.33 3.59
C ILE A 114 13.24 22.10 4.77
N ASN A 115 12.45 22.50 5.75
CA ASN A 115 12.96 23.24 6.91
C ASN A 115 14.03 22.45 7.66
N GLN A 116 13.86 21.15 7.86
CA GLN A 116 14.84 20.29 8.52
C GLN A 116 16.15 20.22 7.73
N ASN A 117 16.08 20.12 6.40
CA ASN A 117 17.27 20.09 5.55
C ASN A 117 17.99 21.45 5.51
N MET A 118 17.26 22.56 5.51
CA MET A 118 17.85 23.90 5.62
C MET A 118 18.60 24.11 6.93
N MET A 119 18.05 23.62 8.05
CA MET A 119 18.71 23.69 9.36
C MET A 119 19.99 22.83 9.42
N GLN A 120 20.08 21.77 8.64
CA GLN A 120 21.28 20.93 8.54
C GLN A 120 22.30 21.40 7.49
N GLY A 121 22.07 22.56 6.86
CA GLY A 121 22.97 23.13 5.85
C GLY A 121 23.00 22.34 4.52
N ILE A 122 22.08 21.40 4.32
CA ILE A 122 22.04 20.48 3.18
C ILE A 122 20.98 20.96 2.16
N LEU A 123 21.16 22.18 1.63
CA LEU A 123 20.19 22.78 0.70
C LEU A 123 20.01 22.02 -0.62
N PHE A 124 20.95 21.19 -1.05
CA PHE A 124 20.94 20.52 -2.35
C PHE A 124 21.19 19.00 -2.35
N LYS A 125 21.41 18.39 -1.18
CA LYS A 125 21.47 16.93 -1.02
C LYS A 125 20.28 16.40 -0.22
N ALA A 126 19.12 16.99 -0.41
CA ALA A 126 17.91 16.63 0.28
C ALA A 126 17.45 15.22 -0.10
N GLN A 127 18.08 14.20 0.44
CA GLN A 127 17.37 12.97 0.72
C GLN A 127 16.40 13.27 1.84
N TRP A 128 15.18 13.64 1.48
CA TRP A 128 14.11 13.74 2.45
C TRP A 128 13.89 12.35 3.04
N VAL A 129 14.32 12.14 4.26
CA VAL A 129 14.02 10.95 5.04
C VAL A 129 13.03 11.41 6.11
N PRO A 130 11.74 11.19 5.90
CA PRO A 130 10.71 11.75 6.76
C PRO A 130 10.73 11.23 8.18
N ASN A 131 11.23 10.03 8.38
CA ASN A 131 11.30 9.44 9.70
C ASN A 131 12.46 8.44 9.76
N PHE A 132 13.32 8.58 10.75
CA PHE A 132 14.43 7.67 10.98
C PHE A 132 13.99 6.22 11.23
N MET A 133 12.74 6.01 11.62
CA MET A 133 12.19 4.69 11.94
C MET A 133 11.29 4.10 10.87
N ALA A 134 10.61 4.92 10.07
CA ALA A 134 9.88 4.42 8.92
C ALA A 134 10.87 4.22 7.78
N GLY A 135 11.14 2.99 7.39
CA GLY A 135 12.06 2.68 6.31
C GLY A 135 11.66 3.38 5.01
N LYS A 136 12.66 3.67 4.17
CA LYS A 136 12.49 4.35 2.89
C LYS A 136 11.38 3.75 2.01
N ASN A 137 11.27 2.42 1.99
CA ASN A 137 10.31 1.70 1.17
C ASN A 137 8.87 1.89 1.66
N GLN A 138 8.67 1.91 2.98
CA GLN A 138 7.34 2.13 3.59
C GLN A 138 6.84 3.54 3.32
N CYS A 139 7.71 4.55 3.44
CA CYS A 139 7.38 5.93 3.08
C CYS A 139 7.05 6.06 1.59
N ALA A 140 7.82 5.39 0.73
CA ALA A 140 7.57 5.39 -0.70
C ALA A 140 6.24 4.69 -1.06
N TYR A 141 5.88 3.63 -0.34
CA TYR A 141 4.58 2.99 -0.49
C TYR A 141 3.44 3.98 -0.19
N LEU A 142 3.51 4.68 0.94
CA LEU A 142 2.50 5.70 1.29
C LEU A 142 2.43 6.81 0.23
N MET A 143 3.59 7.33 -0.22
CA MET A 143 3.62 8.36 -1.26
C MET A 143 2.98 7.89 -2.56
N GLY A 144 3.20 6.64 -2.97
CA GLY A 144 2.55 6.05 -4.14
C GLY A 144 1.03 5.99 -3.99
N LEU A 145 0.51 5.63 -2.81
CA LEU A 145 -0.93 5.68 -2.54
C LEU A 145 -1.48 7.10 -2.60
N LEU A 146 -0.80 8.09 -2.00
CA LEU A 146 -1.24 9.48 -2.03
C LEU A 146 -1.20 10.07 -3.44
N LEU A 147 -0.23 9.69 -4.26
CA LEU A 147 -0.19 10.02 -5.69
C LEU A 147 -1.42 9.46 -6.43
N ILE A 148 -1.75 8.19 -6.21
CA ILE A 148 -2.92 7.55 -6.81
C ILE A 148 -4.21 8.27 -6.40
N ILE A 149 -4.37 8.58 -5.10
CA ILE A 149 -5.53 9.33 -4.60
C ILE A 149 -5.63 10.68 -5.31
N SER A 150 -4.53 11.41 -5.44
CA SER A 150 -4.47 12.73 -6.07
C SER A 150 -4.87 12.67 -7.55
N ILE A 151 -4.29 11.75 -8.32
CA ILE A 151 -4.57 11.60 -9.75
C ILE A 151 -6.01 11.11 -10.01
N CYS A 152 -6.50 10.16 -9.21
CA CYS A 152 -7.88 9.70 -9.33
C CYS A 152 -8.88 10.81 -8.98
N TRP A 153 -8.55 11.70 -8.04
CA TRP A 153 -9.37 12.87 -7.76
C TRP A 153 -9.37 13.86 -8.92
N LEU A 154 -8.19 14.12 -9.51
CA LEU A 154 -8.05 14.98 -10.69
C LEU A 154 -8.89 14.47 -11.89
N TRP A 155 -8.91 13.15 -12.10
CA TRP A 155 -9.62 12.53 -13.23
C TRP A 155 -11.11 12.29 -12.97
N SER A 156 -11.59 12.49 -11.75
CA SER A 156 -13.00 12.27 -11.41
C SER A 156 -13.92 13.20 -12.20
N SER A 157 -14.99 12.64 -12.78
CA SER A 157 -15.99 13.40 -13.55
C SER A 157 -16.73 14.47 -12.73
N LYS A 158 -16.69 14.37 -11.40
CA LYS A 158 -17.34 15.33 -10.48
C LYS A 158 -16.37 16.38 -9.93
N SER A 159 -15.11 16.40 -10.38
CA SER A 159 -14.13 17.37 -9.93
C SER A 159 -14.44 18.79 -10.41
N SER A 160 -14.58 19.74 -9.50
CA SER A 160 -14.63 21.16 -9.80
C SER A 160 -13.26 21.68 -10.27
N LYS A 161 -13.20 22.87 -10.90
CA LYS A 161 -11.91 23.50 -11.26
C LYS A 161 -10.97 23.64 -10.04
N LYS A 162 -11.53 24.00 -8.87
CA LYS A 162 -10.78 24.11 -7.62
C LYS A 162 -10.22 22.74 -7.21
N ASP A 163 -11.02 21.69 -7.29
CA ASP A 163 -10.58 20.34 -6.99
C ASP A 163 -9.45 19.89 -7.93
N GLN A 164 -9.56 20.21 -9.23
CA GLN A 164 -8.53 19.86 -10.22
C GLN A 164 -7.19 20.56 -9.92
N ILE A 165 -7.20 21.84 -9.57
CA ILE A 165 -6.00 22.58 -9.18
C ILE A 165 -5.40 21.98 -7.91
N THR A 166 -6.23 21.77 -6.88
CA THR A 166 -5.76 21.20 -5.60
C THR A 166 -5.19 19.80 -5.79
N SER A 167 -5.90 18.91 -6.48
CA SER A 167 -5.44 17.54 -6.70
C SER A 167 -4.19 17.49 -7.60
N GLY A 168 -4.10 18.37 -8.59
CA GLY A 168 -2.90 18.52 -9.44
C GLY A 168 -1.67 18.94 -8.63
N LEU A 169 -1.82 19.92 -7.74
CA LEU A 169 -0.76 20.35 -6.82
C LEU A 169 -0.33 19.19 -5.91
N MET A 170 -1.28 18.48 -5.31
CA MET A 170 -0.99 17.32 -4.44
C MET A 170 -0.28 16.21 -5.20
N ALA A 171 -0.68 15.93 -6.44
CA ALA A 171 -0.02 14.95 -7.30
C ALA A 171 1.43 15.35 -7.60
N THR A 172 1.67 16.63 -7.87
CA THR A 172 3.03 17.16 -8.10
C THR A 172 3.90 16.98 -6.86
N ILE A 173 3.41 17.38 -5.68
CA ILE A 173 4.14 17.21 -4.40
C ILE A 173 4.44 15.73 -4.16
N ALA A 174 3.46 14.84 -4.28
CA ALA A 174 3.66 13.41 -4.09
C ALA A 174 4.69 12.81 -5.05
N THR A 175 4.69 13.26 -6.32
CA THR A 175 5.67 12.84 -7.32
C THR A 175 7.08 13.30 -6.97
N VAL A 176 7.24 14.56 -6.55
CA VAL A 176 8.54 15.11 -6.12
C VAL A 176 9.06 14.34 -4.90
N MET A 177 8.21 14.08 -3.91
CA MET A 177 8.59 13.32 -2.71
C MET A 177 8.98 11.88 -3.06
N LEU A 178 8.23 11.20 -3.92
CA LEU A 178 8.59 9.87 -4.44
C LEU A 178 9.95 9.88 -5.17
N TRP A 179 10.20 10.90 -5.96
CA TRP A 179 11.48 11.08 -6.63
C TRP A 179 12.62 11.24 -5.63
N GLN A 180 12.44 12.07 -4.60
CA GLN A 180 13.42 12.27 -3.53
C GLN A 180 13.71 11.00 -2.73
N LEU A 181 12.71 10.16 -2.52
CA LEU A 181 12.86 8.84 -1.88
C LEU A 181 13.63 7.84 -2.76
N GLN A 182 13.82 8.13 -4.05
CA GLN A 182 14.51 7.24 -5.00
C GLN A 182 13.98 5.79 -4.99
N SER A 183 12.69 5.59 -4.72
CA SER A 183 12.07 4.28 -4.74
C SER A 183 11.54 3.95 -6.12
N ARG A 184 12.35 3.21 -6.89
CA ARG A 184 11.99 2.76 -8.24
C ARG A 184 10.71 1.92 -8.25
N ALA A 185 10.60 0.99 -7.32
CA ALA A 185 9.45 0.10 -7.22
C ALA A 185 8.14 0.87 -7.00
N ALA A 186 8.10 1.77 -6.00
CA ALA A 186 6.89 2.54 -5.71
C ALA A 186 6.48 3.46 -6.87
N LEU A 187 7.46 4.05 -7.57
CA LEU A 187 7.19 4.91 -8.72
C LEU A 187 6.59 4.10 -9.89
N ILE A 188 7.27 3.01 -10.29
CA ILE A 188 6.80 2.16 -11.39
C ILE A 188 5.42 1.59 -11.09
N THR A 189 5.21 1.08 -9.88
CA THR A 189 3.96 0.44 -9.51
C THR A 189 2.80 1.43 -9.41
N ALA A 190 3.02 2.66 -8.91
CA ALA A 190 2.00 3.70 -8.89
C ALA A 190 1.55 4.09 -10.31
N PHE A 191 2.51 4.30 -11.21
CA PHE A 191 2.19 4.61 -12.61
C PHE A 191 1.54 3.44 -13.33
N THR A 192 1.96 2.19 -13.08
CA THR A 192 1.33 1.00 -13.66
C THR A 192 -0.12 0.88 -13.19
N ALA A 193 -0.39 1.09 -11.91
CA ALA A 193 -1.76 1.06 -11.37
C ALA A 193 -2.65 2.15 -11.97
N LEU A 194 -2.12 3.36 -12.14
CA LEU A 194 -2.83 4.45 -12.82
C LEU A 194 -3.05 4.17 -14.30
N ALA A 195 -2.06 3.58 -14.98
CA ALA A 195 -2.19 3.17 -16.38
C ALA A 195 -3.29 2.11 -16.56
N ILE A 196 -3.41 1.15 -15.65
CA ILE A 196 -4.50 0.15 -15.67
C ILE A 196 -5.86 0.85 -15.67
N VAL A 197 -6.12 1.76 -14.73
CA VAL A 197 -7.39 2.50 -14.64
C VAL A 197 -7.63 3.34 -15.89
N PHE A 198 -6.60 4.05 -16.37
CA PHE A 198 -6.68 4.85 -17.58
C PHE A 198 -7.04 3.99 -18.81
N LEU A 199 -6.35 2.86 -19.01
CA LEU A 199 -6.62 1.94 -20.12
C LEU A 199 -8.01 1.34 -20.04
N MET A 200 -8.48 0.97 -18.85
CA MET A 200 -9.85 0.48 -18.64
C MET A 200 -10.88 1.52 -19.06
N GLN A 201 -10.69 2.79 -18.70
CA GLN A 201 -11.60 3.88 -19.10
C GLN A 201 -11.58 4.12 -20.62
N GLN A 202 -10.40 4.12 -21.24
CA GLN A 202 -10.27 4.33 -22.68
C GLN A 202 -10.77 3.16 -23.50
N ALA A 203 -10.72 1.94 -22.98
CA ALA A 203 -11.32 0.76 -23.60
C ALA A 203 -12.83 0.92 -23.76
N LYS A 204 -13.51 1.47 -22.75
CA LYS A 204 -14.94 1.82 -22.82
C LYS A 204 -15.27 2.85 -23.92
N GLY A 205 -14.35 3.81 -24.15
CA GLY A 205 -14.48 4.87 -25.14
C GLY A 205 -14.00 4.51 -26.55
N GLY A 206 -13.57 3.27 -26.79
CA GLY A 206 -13.03 2.84 -28.11
C GLY A 206 -11.65 3.42 -28.47
N LYS A 207 -10.98 4.08 -27.53
CA LYS A 207 -9.69 4.79 -27.75
C LYS A 207 -8.48 3.99 -27.28
N LEU A 208 -8.60 2.69 -27.08
CA LEU A 208 -7.60 1.82 -26.45
C LEU A 208 -6.23 1.87 -27.13
N LYS A 209 -6.17 1.83 -28.47
CA LYS A 209 -4.89 1.82 -29.22
C LYS A 209 -4.03 3.08 -28.95
N LYS A 210 -4.64 4.28 -28.99
CA LYS A 210 -3.93 5.53 -28.66
C LYS A 210 -3.44 5.55 -27.23
N SER A 211 -4.24 5.02 -26.31
CA SER A 211 -3.93 5.01 -24.89
C SER A 211 -2.81 4.05 -24.53
N ILE A 212 -2.71 2.91 -25.20
CA ILE A 212 -1.55 2.00 -25.08
C ILE A 212 -0.27 2.72 -25.47
N ALA A 213 -0.26 3.44 -26.61
CA ALA A 213 0.90 4.19 -27.05
C ALA A 213 1.34 5.25 -26.02
N ILE A 214 0.38 5.97 -25.42
CA ILE A 214 0.67 6.94 -24.34
C ILE A 214 1.26 6.23 -23.11
N CYS A 215 0.69 5.10 -22.68
CA CYS A 215 1.22 4.34 -21.55
C CYS A 215 2.63 3.81 -21.79
N VAL A 216 2.94 3.36 -23.02
CA VAL A 216 4.28 2.91 -23.41
C VAL A 216 5.26 4.09 -23.38
N ALA A 217 4.88 5.25 -23.91
CA ALA A 217 5.73 6.45 -23.87
C ALA A 217 6.02 6.91 -22.44
N LEU A 218 4.98 6.94 -21.57
CA LEU A 218 5.16 7.26 -20.15
C LEU A 218 6.05 6.23 -19.45
N GLY A 219 5.86 4.94 -19.71
CA GLY A 219 6.71 3.88 -19.18
C GLY A 219 8.18 4.06 -19.57
N ALA A 220 8.45 4.38 -20.84
CA ALA A 220 9.81 4.68 -21.31
C ALA A 220 10.41 5.91 -20.61
N THR A 221 9.61 6.97 -20.41
CA THR A 221 10.05 8.17 -19.68
C THR A 221 10.38 7.83 -18.22
N ILE A 222 9.59 7.00 -17.57
CA ILE A 222 9.84 6.55 -16.19
C ILE A 222 11.14 5.75 -16.11
N ILE A 223 11.37 4.81 -17.04
CA ILE A 223 12.60 4.01 -17.09
C ILE A 223 13.82 4.94 -17.29
N LEU A 224 13.73 5.91 -18.19
CA LEU A 224 14.78 6.91 -18.40
C LEU A 224 15.02 7.72 -17.12
N SER A 225 13.96 8.16 -16.45
CA SER A 225 14.05 8.89 -15.20
C SER A 225 14.74 8.09 -14.10
N ILE A 226 14.46 6.77 -14.01
CA ILE A 226 15.12 5.86 -13.07
C ILE A 226 16.63 5.76 -13.34
N LYS A 227 17.03 5.69 -14.60
CA LYS A 227 18.45 5.71 -14.97
C LYS A 227 19.14 7.01 -14.55
N LEU A 228 18.47 8.13 -14.65
CA LEU A 228 19.01 9.45 -14.26
C LEU A 228 19.11 9.61 -12.73
N MET A 229 18.27 8.89 -11.96
CA MET A 229 18.32 8.94 -10.48
C MET A 229 19.59 8.32 -9.88
N ARG A 230 20.25 7.40 -10.57
CA ARG A 230 21.46 6.71 -10.08
C ARG A 230 22.52 6.56 -11.19
N PRO A 231 23.14 7.65 -11.62
CA PRO A 231 24.09 7.61 -12.72
C PRO A 231 25.35 6.77 -12.43
N ASN A 232 25.71 6.55 -11.15
CA ASN A 232 26.94 5.90 -10.73
C ASN A 232 26.75 4.46 -10.20
N SER A 233 25.54 3.90 -10.23
CA SER A 233 25.32 2.50 -9.86
C SER A 233 25.54 1.61 -11.09
N VAL A 234 26.11 0.42 -10.87
CA VAL A 234 26.18 -0.63 -11.90
C VAL A 234 24.75 -1.14 -12.13
N ILE A 235 23.98 -0.35 -12.90
CA ILE A 235 22.61 -0.68 -13.25
C ILE A 235 22.66 -1.45 -14.55
N THR A 236 22.15 -2.69 -14.52
CA THR A 236 21.93 -3.45 -15.76
C THR A 236 20.98 -2.69 -16.69
N PRO A 237 20.92 -3.00 -18.00
CA PRO A 237 20.00 -2.36 -18.94
C PRO A 237 18.54 -2.37 -18.48
N LEU A 238 18.15 -3.32 -17.62
CA LEU A 238 16.81 -3.45 -17.02
C LEU A 238 16.64 -2.67 -15.71
N GLY A 239 17.66 -1.94 -15.23
CA GLY A 239 17.55 -1.11 -14.03
C GLY A 239 17.77 -1.84 -12.71
N PHE A 240 18.35 -3.04 -12.71
CA PHE A 240 18.67 -3.79 -11.49
C PHE A 240 19.97 -3.29 -10.83
N ASP A 241 19.95 -3.17 -9.52
CA ASP A 241 21.14 -2.97 -8.68
C ASP A 241 21.73 -4.34 -8.35
N PHE A 242 22.81 -4.71 -9.03
CA PHE A 242 23.34 -6.07 -9.03
C PHE A 242 23.57 -6.66 -7.63
N TYR A 243 24.11 -5.88 -6.69
CA TYR A 243 24.40 -6.38 -5.35
C TYR A 243 23.18 -6.39 -4.41
N GLY A 244 22.37 -5.33 -4.42
CA GLY A 244 21.19 -5.26 -3.56
C GLY A 244 20.07 -6.20 -4.02
N ASP A 245 19.92 -6.37 -5.32
CA ASP A 245 18.92 -7.25 -5.91
C ASP A 245 19.33 -8.73 -5.80
N LEU A 246 20.63 -9.06 -5.86
CA LEU A 246 21.12 -10.42 -5.64
C LEU A 246 20.85 -10.90 -4.21
N GLY A 247 21.13 -10.09 -3.19
CA GLY A 247 20.82 -10.42 -1.80
C GLY A 247 19.33 -10.66 -1.57
N ARG A 248 18.47 -9.88 -2.25
CA ARG A 248 17.01 -10.10 -2.21
C ARG A 248 16.60 -11.41 -2.87
N LEU A 249 17.20 -11.79 -3.98
CA LEU A 249 16.92 -13.07 -4.64
C LEU A 249 17.33 -14.24 -3.76
N GLN A 250 18.50 -14.18 -3.12
CA GLN A 250 18.97 -15.23 -2.21
C GLN A 250 18.06 -15.42 -1.00
N ILE A 251 17.60 -14.30 -0.37
CA ILE A 251 16.67 -14.42 0.74
C ILE A 251 15.30 -14.92 0.28
N GLN A 252 14.81 -14.48 -0.89
CA GLN A 252 13.58 -14.99 -1.46
C GLN A 252 13.63 -16.49 -1.74
N GLU A 253 14.74 -17.01 -2.26
CA GLU A 253 14.96 -18.44 -2.48
C GLU A 253 14.87 -19.22 -1.16
N CYS A 254 15.49 -18.73 -0.09
CA CYS A 254 15.36 -19.33 1.23
C CYS A 254 13.89 -19.36 1.69
N PHE A 255 13.18 -18.24 1.62
CA PHE A 255 11.77 -18.16 2.02
C PHE A 255 10.84 -19.04 1.17
N VAL A 256 11.08 -19.17 -0.13
CA VAL A 256 10.32 -20.07 -1.01
C VAL A 256 10.47 -21.52 -0.58
N ASN A 257 11.67 -21.92 -0.14
CA ASN A 257 11.98 -23.29 0.25
C ASN A 257 11.55 -23.64 1.68
N LEU A 258 11.34 -22.65 2.56
CA LEU A 258 10.96 -22.86 3.96
C LEU A 258 9.77 -23.81 4.18
N PRO A 259 8.65 -23.71 3.44
CA PRO A 259 7.51 -24.60 3.61
C PRO A 259 7.82 -26.06 3.32
N PHE A 260 8.89 -26.35 2.59
CA PHE A 260 9.31 -27.74 2.26
C PHE A 260 10.27 -28.36 3.28
N THR A 261 10.74 -27.59 4.28
CA THR A 261 11.80 -28.03 5.21
C THR A 261 11.31 -28.74 6.46
N GLY A 262 10.02 -29.03 6.61
CA GLY A 262 9.51 -29.67 7.82
C GLY A 262 8.06 -30.11 7.75
N ASN A 263 7.64 -30.95 8.69
CA ASN A 263 6.29 -31.48 8.77
C ASN A 263 5.26 -30.35 8.94
N ASN A 264 4.19 -30.39 8.16
CA ASN A 264 3.08 -29.43 8.17
C ASN A 264 3.41 -27.99 7.74
N ARG A 265 4.69 -27.63 7.49
CA ARG A 265 5.05 -26.28 7.05
C ARG A 265 4.50 -25.94 5.67
N PHE A 266 4.38 -26.93 4.79
CA PHE A 266 3.72 -26.76 3.50
C PHE A 266 2.28 -26.24 3.64
N THR A 267 1.55 -26.78 4.63
CA THR A 267 0.14 -26.41 4.86
C THR A 267 0.00 -25.07 5.60
N TYR A 268 0.78 -24.85 6.65
CA TYR A 268 0.59 -23.74 7.59
C TYR A 268 1.73 -22.73 7.64
N GLY A 269 2.80 -22.96 6.86
CA GLY A 269 4.00 -22.13 6.92
C GLY A 269 4.85 -22.35 8.17
N VAL A 270 5.79 -21.43 8.38
CA VAL A 270 6.67 -21.42 9.58
C VAL A 270 6.17 -20.47 10.67
N GLY A 271 5.12 -19.75 10.41
CA GLY A 271 4.57 -18.72 11.29
C GLY A 271 4.96 -17.30 10.90
N PHE A 272 4.07 -16.35 11.23
CA PHE A 272 4.31 -14.95 10.94
C PHE A 272 5.59 -14.45 11.62
N GLU A 273 6.39 -13.65 10.91
CA GLU A 273 7.71 -13.11 11.29
C GLU A 273 8.78 -14.15 11.68
N ARG A 274 8.47 -15.43 11.63
CA ARG A 274 9.46 -16.46 11.97
C ARG A 274 10.38 -16.81 10.79
N GLY A 275 10.00 -16.43 9.56
CA GLY A 275 10.84 -16.66 8.38
C GLY A 275 12.25 -16.12 8.54
N GLY A 276 12.41 -14.94 9.09
CA GLY A 276 13.71 -14.32 9.38
C GLY A 276 14.59 -15.08 10.39
N LEU A 277 14.03 -15.95 11.23
CA LEU A 277 14.81 -16.80 12.12
C LEU A 277 15.54 -17.93 11.36
N PHE A 278 14.98 -18.35 10.23
CA PHE A 278 15.53 -19.42 9.40
C PHE A 278 16.29 -18.88 8.19
N CYS A 279 15.91 -17.71 7.69
CA CYS A 279 16.48 -17.08 6.52
C CYS A 279 17.02 -15.70 6.87
N LYS A 280 18.29 -15.65 7.27
CA LYS A 280 19.03 -14.40 7.43
C LYS A 280 20.10 -14.32 6.35
N GLN A 281 20.17 -13.18 5.69
CA GLN A 281 21.19 -12.88 4.70
C GLN A 281 21.93 -11.61 5.09
N GLU A 282 23.22 -11.74 5.36
CA GLU A 282 24.08 -10.57 5.52
C GLU A 282 24.40 -9.96 4.16
N VAL A 283 24.14 -8.67 4.03
CA VAL A 283 24.44 -7.89 2.82
C VAL A 283 25.20 -6.62 3.23
N ILE A 284 25.86 -5.98 2.28
CA ILE A 284 26.67 -4.76 2.53
C ILE A 284 25.85 -3.67 3.25
N SER A 285 24.52 -3.61 3.05
CA SER A 285 23.64 -2.62 3.67
C SER A 285 23.04 -3.05 5.02
N GLY A 286 23.37 -4.23 5.54
CA GLY A 286 22.82 -4.76 6.80
C GLY A 286 22.34 -6.21 6.68
N VAL A 287 21.46 -6.62 7.59
CA VAL A 287 20.86 -7.95 7.62
C VAL A 287 19.48 -7.91 6.96
N LEU A 288 19.25 -8.79 5.98
CA LEU A 288 17.92 -9.05 5.42
C LEU A 288 17.30 -10.22 6.19
N ASP A 289 16.12 -10.01 6.76
CA ASP A 289 15.37 -10.98 7.57
C ASP A 289 13.92 -11.19 7.10
N HIS A 290 13.55 -10.59 5.98
CA HIS A 290 12.25 -10.72 5.35
C HIS A 290 12.36 -10.87 3.83
N ALA A 291 11.35 -11.46 3.21
CA ALA A 291 11.41 -11.87 1.79
C ALA A 291 11.45 -10.71 0.80
N HIS A 292 11.21 -9.46 1.19
CA HIS A 292 11.02 -8.32 0.27
C HIS A 292 10.03 -8.61 -0.86
N ASN A 293 9.08 -9.50 -0.62
CA ASN A 293 8.00 -9.88 -1.52
C ASN A 293 6.84 -10.37 -0.67
N LEU A 294 5.70 -9.71 -0.76
CA LEU A 294 4.51 -9.99 0.05
C LEU A 294 4.02 -11.44 -0.13
N TYR A 295 4.05 -11.94 -1.35
CA TYR A 295 3.52 -13.27 -1.67
C TYR A 295 4.44 -14.38 -1.15
N ILE A 296 5.74 -14.21 -1.33
CA ILE A 296 6.76 -15.14 -0.80
C ILE A 296 6.75 -15.09 0.73
N GLN A 297 6.62 -13.90 1.32
CA GLN A 297 6.49 -13.74 2.76
C GLN A 297 5.26 -14.47 3.29
N LEU A 298 4.10 -14.32 2.64
CA LEU A 298 2.86 -14.99 3.04
C LEU A 298 2.94 -16.49 2.82
N TRP A 299 3.57 -16.96 1.75
CA TRP A 299 3.83 -18.37 1.48
C TRP A 299 4.67 -18.99 2.59
N ALA A 300 5.78 -18.38 2.95
CA ALA A 300 6.64 -18.87 4.02
C ALA A 300 5.93 -18.85 5.38
N ASN A 301 5.20 -17.77 5.67
CA ASN A 301 4.56 -17.55 6.97
C ASN A 301 3.33 -18.41 7.19
N ALA A 302 2.48 -18.60 6.18
CA ALA A 302 1.16 -19.21 6.30
C ALA A 302 0.91 -20.41 5.35
N GLY A 303 1.90 -20.81 4.58
CA GLY A 303 1.82 -21.97 3.68
C GLY A 303 0.74 -21.86 2.61
N ILE A 304 0.28 -23.02 2.12
CA ILE A 304 -0.75 -23.09 1.08
C ILE A 304 -2.09 -22.51 1.54
N LEU A 305 -2.41 -22.57 2.83
CA LEU A 305 -3.63 -21.95 3.36
C LEU A 305 -3.59 -20.42 3.27
N GLY A 306 -2.44 -19.81 3.55
CA GLY A 306 -2.26 -18.36 3.41
C GLY A 306 -2.42 -17.89 1.97
N ILE A 307 -1.71 -18.55 1.05
CA ILE A 307 -1.80 -18.22 -0.39
C ILE A 307 -3.21 -18.53 -0.95
N GLY A 308 -3.79 -19.66 -0.59
CA GLY A 308 -5.16 -20.01 -0.99
C GLY A 308 -6.19 -18.99 -0.50
N GLY A 309 -6.08 -18.57 0.76
CA GLY A 309 -6.92 -17.51 1.32
C GLY A 309 -6.75 -16.18 0.60
N LEU A 310 -5.51 -15.79 0.28
CA LEU A 310 -5.24 -14.58 -0.50
C LEU A 310 -5.88 -14.67 -1.89
N LEU A 311 -5.72 -15.78 -2.60
CA LEU A 311 -6.30 -15.96 -3.94
C LEU A 311 -7.83 -15.87 -3.91
N ILE A 312 -8.49 -16.49 -2.93
CA ILE A 312 -9.95 -16.38 -2.76
C ILE A 312 -10.35 -14.91 -2.52
N CYS A 313 -9.63 -14.22 -1.62
CA CYS A 313 -9.85 -12.79 -1.38
C CYS A 313 -9.74 -11.98 -2.68
N LEU A 314 -8.68 -12.20 -3.45
CA LEU A 314 -8.43 -11.48 -4.69
C LEU A 314 -9.53 -11.71 -5.71
N ILE A 315 -9.96 -12.96 -5.92
CA ILE A 315 -11.04 -13.30 -6.84
C ILE A 315 -12.34 -12.55 -6.45
N MET A 316 -12.67 -12.54 -5.17
CA MET A 316 -13.88 -11.85 -4.69
C MET A 316 -13.78 -10.32 -4.84
N ILE A 317 -12.62 -9.74 -4.51
CA ILE A 317 -12.36 -8.30 -4.65
C ILE A 317 -12.47 -7.90 -6.14
N LEU A 318 -11.81 -8.63 -7.03
CA LEU A 318 -11.81 -8.35 -8.47
C LEU A 318 -13.22 -8.50 -9.08
N ASN A 319 -13.96 -9.55 -8.70
CA ASN A 319 -15.35 -9.71 -9.14
C ASN A 319 -16.23 -8.54 -8.69
N LYS A 320 -16.04 -8.07 -7.45
CA LYS A 320 -16.79 -6.92 -6.92
C LYS A 320 -16.41 -5.63 -7.63
N TRP A 321 -15.12 -5.40 -7.91
CA TRP A 321 -14.65 -4.26 -8.69
C TRP A 321 -15.22 -4.25 -10.09
N ASN A 322 -15.27 -5.41 -10.78
CA ASN A 322 -15.87 -5.52 -12.11
C ASN A 322 -17.36 -5.12 -12.11
N GLN A 323 -18.11 -5.54 -11.07
CA GLN A 323 -19.53 -5.15 -10.92
C GLN A 323 -19.71 -3.63 -10.76
N ILE A 324 -18.87 -2.98 -9.95
CA ILE A 324 -18.97 -1.53 -9.70
C ILE A 324 -18.46 -0.73 -10.89
N TYR A 325 -17.35 -1.16 -11.50
CA TYR A 325 -16.81 -0.52 -12.69
C TYR A 325 -17.81 -0.47 -13.85
N LYS A 326 -18.61 -1.53 -14.04
CA LYS A 326 -19.68 -1.55 -15.05
C LYS A 326 -20.74 -0.48 -14.79
N LYS A 327 -21.03 -0.17 -13.52
CA LYS A 327 -22.07 0.81 -13.13
C LYS A 327 -21.54 2.24 -13.18
N ASP A 328 -20.37 2.50 -12.61
CA ASP A 328 -19.80 3.85 -12.49
C ASP A 328 -18.27 3.79 -12.55
N SER A 329 -17.76 3.86 -13.79
CA SER A 329 -16.31 3.75 -14.04
C SER A 329 -15.53 5.04 -13.80
N THR A 330 -16.23 6.19 -13.70
CA THR A 330 -15.60 7.52 -13.63
C THR A 330 -15.69 8.17 -12.26
N SER A 331 -16.30 7.49 -11.26
CA SER A 331 -16.34 8.01 -9.92
C SER A 331 -14.95 7.91 -9.25
N PHE A 332 -14.65 8.89 -8.42
CA PHE A 332 -13.41 8.94 -7.65
C PHE A 332 -13.15 7.63 -6.89
N LEU A 333 -14.15 7.14 -6.13
CA LEU A 333 -14.00 5.93 -5.33
C LEU A 333 -13.74 4.68 -6.19
N THR A 334 -14.39 4.56 -7.35
CA THR A 334 -14.14 3.43 -8.26
C THR A 334 -12.70 3.46 -8.77
N MET A 335 -12.25 4.61 -9.24
CA MET A 335 -10.89 4.76 -9.77
C MET A 335 -9.82 4.53 -8.72
N VAL A 336 -9.94 5.20 -7.57
CA VAL A 336 -8.93 5.10 -6.51
C VAL A 336 -8.89 3.70 -5.89
N GLY A 337 -10.03 3.03 -5.77
CA GLY A 337 -10.08 1.68 -5.24
C GLY A 337 -9.47 0.66 -6.20
N ILE A 338 -9.76 0.73 -7.50
CA ILE A 338 -9.12 -0.15 -8.50
C ILE A 338 -7.62 0.13 -8.57
N ALA A 339 -7.21 1.39 -8.70
CA ALA A 339 -5.79 1.76 -8.76
C ALA A 339 -5.06 1.42 -7.46
N GLY A 340 -5.63 1.71 -6.29
CA GLY A 340 -5.04 1.37 -5.00
C GLY A 340 -4.90 -0.13 -4.78
N THR A 341 -5.91 -0.92 -5.18
CA THR A 341 -5.84 -2.39 -5.16
C THR A 341 -4.74 -2.89 -6.09
N ALA A 342 -4.69 -2.42 -7.33
CA ALA A 342 -3.66 -2.79 -8.29
C ALA A 342 -2.26 -2.40 -7.80
N TYR A 343 -2.12 -1.20 -7.24
CA TYR A 343 -0.87 -0.73 -6.66
C TYR A 343 -0.38 -1.65 -5.52
N THR A 344 -1.25 -1.96 -4.58
CA THR A 344 -0.93 -2.85 -3.45
C THR A 344 -0.46 -4.22 -3.94
N LEU A 345 -1.15 -4.79 -4.92
CA LEU A 345 -0.80 -6.09 -5.48
C LEU A 345 0.53 -6.07 -6.23
N ILE A 346 0.75 -5.08 -7.07
CA ILE A 346 1.98 -4.98 -7.86
C ILE A 346 3.16 -4.63 -6.96
N GLN A 347 2.99 -3.69 -6.03
CA GLN A 347 4.02 -3.32 -5.07
C GLN A 347 4.41 -4.50 -4.17
N GLY A 348 3.45 -5.35 -3.83
CA GLY A 348 3.69 -6.59 -3.07
C GLY A 348 4.68 -7.55 -3.73
N VAL A 349 4.88 -7.49 -5.05
CA VAL A 349 5.92 -8.26 -5.75
C VAL A 349 7.32 -7.77 -5.40
N PHE A 350 7.47 -6.46 -5.14
CA PHE A 350 8.75 -5.80 -4.92
C PHE A 350 9.09 -5.59 -3.46
N ASP A 351 8.07 -5.55 -2.58
CA ASP A 351 8.28 -5.34 -1.15
C ASP A 351 7.06 -5.78 -0.33
N ALA A 352 7.31 -6.11 0.94
CA ALA A 352 6.29 -6.45 1.92
C ALA A 352 5.92 -5.27 2.85
N SER A 353 6.22 -4.02 2.45
CA SER A 353 6.05 -2.79 3.26
C SER A 353 4.66 -2.63 3.88
N ILE A 354 3.63 -3.16 3.23
CA ILE A 354 2.25 -3.14 3.72
C ILE A 354 2.08 -3.87 5.07
N LEU A 355 2.96 -4.82 5.39
CA LEU A 355 2.82 -5.62 6.61
C LEU A 355 3.40 -4.94 7.87
N TYR A 356 4.18 -3.86 7.71
CA TYR A 356 4.98 -3.34 8.83
C TYR A 356 4.38 -2.15 9.57
N TRP A 357 3.35 -1.48 9.02
CA TRP A 357 2.83 -0.27 9.64
C TRP A 357 1.30 -0.21 9.67
N PRO A 358 0.69 0.05 10.84
CA PRO A 358 -0.77 0.12 10.99
C PRO A 358 -1.44 1.07 10.00
N LEU A 359 -0.83 2.23 9.71
CA LEU A 359 -1.38 3.18 8.75
C LEU A 359 -1.49 2.58 7.34
N LEU A 360 -0.44 1.89 6.85
CA LEU A 360 -0.44 1.30 5.51
C LEU A 360 -1.45 0.16 5.42
N GLN A 361 -1.55 -0.64 6.47
CA GLN A 361 -2.52 -1.71 6.61
C GLN A 361 -3.96 -1.19 6.60
N ILE A 362 -4.22 -0.12 7.34
CA ILE A 362 -5.54 0.52 7.40
C ILE A 362 -5.91 1.13 6.05
N LEU A 363 -5.02 1.89 5.42
CA LEU A 363 -5.30 2.47 4.11
C LEU A 363 -5.55 1.40 3.06
N THR A 364 -4.80 0.30 3.10
CA THR A 364 -5.04 -0.84 2.22
C THR A 364 -6.40 -1.48 2.48
N GLY A 365 -6.74 -1.76 3.73
CA GLY A 365 -8.05 -2.30 4.10
C GLY A 365 -9.20 -1.40 3.66
N VAL A 366 -9.05 -0.08 3.83
CA VAL A 366 -10.00 0.93 3.32
C VAL A 366 -10.16 0.84 1.81
N LEU A 367 -9.06 0.84 1.05
CA LEU A 367 -9.11 0.85 -0.41
C LEU A 367 -9.79 -0.41 -0.97
N ILE A 368 -9.42 -1.58 -0.48
CA ILE A 368 -10.01 -2.84 -0.95
C ILE A 368 -11.46 -3.03 -0.51
N SER A 369 -11.94 -2.32 0.52
CA SER A 369 -13.30 -2.39 1.05
C SER A 369 -14.31 -1.49 0.30
N ILE A 370 -13.86 -0.52 -0.47
CA ILE A 370 -14.73 0.45 -1.18
C ILE A 370 -15.91 -0.22 -1.90
N PRO A 371 -15.74 -1.40 -2.55
CA PRO A 371 -16.85 -2.09 -3.20
C PRO A 371 -18.03 -2.46 -2.29
N TRP A 372 -17.78 -2.54 -0.99
CA TRP A 372 -18.79 -2.87 0.02
C TRP A 372 -19.27 -1.66 0.83
N ALA A 373 -18.82 -0.47 0.48
CA ALA A 373 -19.28 0.77 1.11
C ALA A 373 -20.77 1.00 0.86
N THR A 374 -21.48 1.60 1.83
CA THR A 374 -22.90 1.93 1.70
C THR A 374 -23.10 3.11 0.76
N PRO A 375 -24.11 3.06 -0.09
CA PRO A 375 -24.60 4.26 -0.77
C PRO A 375 -24.98 5.33 0.25
N ASP A 376 -24.75 6.59 -0.09
CA ASP A 376 -25.36 7.69 0.63
C ASP A 376 -26.87 7.57 0.48
N ARG A 377 -27.62 7.59 1.60
CA ARG A 377 -29.07 7.67 1.54
C ARG A 377 -29.41 9.02 0.95
N SER A 378 -30.10 9.02 -0.19
CA SER A 378 -30.73 10.21 -0.80
C SER A 378 -31.71 10.83 0.15
#